data_29101f69073b15d6d287514fa8f7bf5f
#
_entry.id   29101f69073b15d6d287514fa8f7bf5f
#
_cell.length_a   1.000
_cell.length_b   1.000
_cell.length_c   1.000
_cell.angle_alpha   90.00
_cell.angle_beta   90.00
_cell.angle_gamma   90.00
#
_symmetry.space_group_name_H-M   'P 1'
#
loop_
_entity.id
_entity.type
_entity.pdbx_description
1 polymer ?
#
loop_
_entity_poly.entity_id
_entity_poly.type
_entity_poly.pdbx_seq_one_letter_code
_entity_poly.pdbx_strand_id
1 'polypeptide(L)'
;MLEIYKTEEFARWFKKLKDRNAKARIQARIDRMELGHFGDVEPVGEGVSELRIFYGPGYRVYFTKQSSAVVILLTAGDKSSQAKDIKKALELARQLEI
;
A
#
# COMPACT_ATOMS: atom_id res chain seq x y z
N MET A 1 -5.50 -5.70 -17.12
CA MET A 1 -4.86 -5.91 -15.81
C MET A 1 -4.05 -4.68 -15.43
N LEU A 2 -4.11 -4.27 -14.18
CA LEU A 2 -3.33 -3.13 -13.71
C LEU A 2 -1.88 -3.52 -13.50
N GLU A 3 -0.98 -2.58 -13.76
CA GLU A 3 0.43 -2.75 -13.45
C GLU A 3 0.69 -2.24 -12.03
N ILE A 4 1.30 -3.08 -11.19
CA ILE A 4 1.61 -2.73 -9.81
C ILE A 4 3.12 -2.54 -9.67
N TYR A 5 3.52 -1.34 -9.33
CA TYR A 5 4.92 -1.01 -9.03
C TYR A 5 5.10 -0.82 -7.54
N LYS A 6 6.31 -0.98 -7.06
CA LYS A 6 6.66 -0.86 -5.65
C LYS A 6 7.83 0.10 -5.49
N THR A 7 7.75 0.97 -4.50
CA THR A 7 8.91 1.77 -4.09
C THR A 7 9.88 0.88 -3.33
N GLU A 8 11.12 1.33 -3.19
CA GLU A 8 12.09 0.65 -2.32
C GLU A 8 11.61 0.62 -0.87
N GLU A 9 10.93 1.67 -0.45
CA GLU A 9 10.38 1.78 0.90
C GLU A 9 9.42 0.62 1.18
N PHE A 10 8.45 0.40 0.28
CA PHE A 10 7.49 -0.69 0.44
C PHE A 10 8.19 -2.06 0.36
N ALA A 11 9.07 -2.25 -0.61
CA ALA A 11 9.76 -3.52 -0.80
C ALA A 11 10.56 -3.90 0.44
N ARG A 12 11.25 -2.93 1.03
CA ARG A 12 12.03 -3.12 2.24
C ARG A 12 11.16 -3.50 3.44
N TRP A 13 10.05 -2.78 3.61
CA TRP A 13 9.11 -3.07 4.68
C TRP A 13 8.56 -4.49 4.54
N PHE A 14 8.13 -4.86 3.35
CA PHE A 14 7.54 -6.17 3.08
C PHE A 14 8.55 -7.30 3.33
N LYS A 15 9.79 -7.09 2.90
CA LYS A 15 10.86 -8.07 3.09
C LYS A 15 11.13 -8.33 4.57
N LYS A 16 11.07 -7.28 5.40
CA LYS A 16 11.35 -7.39 6.84
C LYS A 16 10.19 -7.94 7.65
N LEU A 17 9.01 -8.02 7.07
CA LEU A 17 7.83 -8.52 7.77
C LEU A 17 8.02 -10.00 8.08
N LYS A 18 7.94 -10.36 9.36
CA LYS A 18 8.25 -11.73 9.81
C LYS A 18 7.06 -12.67 9.79
N ASP A 19 5.85 -12.15 9.97
CA ASP A 19 4.64 -12.94 9.99
C ASP A 19 4.30 -13.44 8.58
N ARG A 20 4.48 -14.73 8.33
CA ARG A 20 4.22 -15.33 7.02
C ARG A 20 2.77 -15.25 6.61
N ASN A 21 1.86 -15.38 7.56
CA ASN A 21 0.43 -15.28 7.28
C ASN A 21 0.06 -13.85 6.87
N ALA A 22 0.68 -12.86 7.53
CA ALA A 22 0.49 -11.46 7.16
C ALA A 22 0.98 -11.20 5.75
N LYS A 23 2.17 -11.70 5.40
CA LYS A 23 2.71 -11.56 4.03
C LYS A 23 1.76 -12.15 3.00
N ALA A 24 1.25 -13.35 3.26
CA ALA A 24 0.34 -14.02 2.33
C ALA A 24 -0.95 -13.23 2.14
N ARG A 25 -1.51 -12.69 3.22
CA ARG A 25 -2.75 -11.89 3.15
C ARG A 25 -2.54 -10.58 2.42
N ILE A 26 -1.41 -9.92 2.68
CA ILE A 26 -1.08 -8.67 1.99
C ILE A 26 -0.88 -8.94 0.50
N GLN A 27 -0.12 -9.97 0.16
CA GLN A 27 0.14 -10.32 -1.24
C GLN A 27 -1.16 -10.67 -1.96
N ALA A 28 -2.06 -11.41 -1.32
CA ALA A 28 -3.35 -11.75 -1.91
C ALA A 28 -4.18 -10.50 -2.24
N ARG A 29 -4.14 -9.49 -1.38
CA ARG A 29 -4.84 -8.23 -1.63
C ARG A 29 -4.21 -7.46 -2.78
N ILE A 30 -2.88 -7.47 -2.88
CA ILE A 30 -2.15 -6.84 -4.00
C ILE A 30 -2.48 -7.56 -5.31
N ASP A 31 -2.53 -8.90 -5.29
CA ASP A 31 -2.87 -9.68 -6.47
C ASP A 31 -4.28 -9.34 -6.98
N ARG A 32 -5.23 -9.13 -6.07
CA ARG A 32 -6.58 -8.70 -6.45
C ARG A 32 -6.61 -7.30 -7.05
N MET A 33 -5.72 -6.42 -6.59
CA MET A 33 -5.59 -5.08 -7.16
C MET A 33 -5.24 -5.14 -8.65
N GLU A 34 -4.39 -6.08 -9.04
CA GLU A 34 -4.03 -6.28 -10.44
C GLU A 34 -5.26 -6.57 -11.30
N LEU A 35 -6.25 -7.23 -10.71
CA LEU A 35 -7.50 -7.56 -11.39
C LEU A 35 -8.55 -6.45 -11.27
N GLY A 36 -8.21 -5.33 -10.64
CA GLY A 36 -9.13 -4.23 -10.42
C GLY A 36 -10.01 -4.36 -9.19
N HIS A 37 -9.78 -5.36 -8.35
CA HIS A 37 -10.56 -5.59 -7.12
C HIS A 37 -9.79 -5.07 -5.92
N PHE A 38 -10.05 -3.83 -5.54
CA PHE A 38 -9.30 -3.18 -4.45
C PHE A 38 -9.76 -3.60 -3.05
N GLY A 39 -11.06 -3.90 -2.89
CA GLY A 39 -11.58 -4.30 -1.58
C GLY A 39 -11.68 -3.12 -0.64
N ASP A 40 -11.30 -3.33 0.63
CA ASP A 40 -11.41 -2.31 1.67
C ASP A 40 -10.31 -1.26 1.53
N VAL A 41 -10.69 -0.09 1.03
CA VAL A 41 -9.79 1.02 0.72
C VAL A 41 -10.38 2.32 1.26
N GLU A 42 -9.53 3.20 1.78
CA GLU A 42 -9.92 4.50 2.29
C GLU A 42 -8.98 5.57 1.75
N PRO A 43 -9.48 6.66 1.17
CA PRO A 43 -8.60 7.74 0.72
C PRO A 43 -8.01 8.47 1.93
N VAL A 44 -6.74 8.87 1.81
CA VAL A 44 -6.04 9.60 2.89
C VAL A 44 -5.56 10.98 2.43
N GLY A 45 -5.89 11.38 1.21
CA GLY A 45 -5.59 12.70 0.68
C GLY A 45 -4.59 12.67 -0.46
N GLU A 46 -4.60 13.72 -1.27
CA GLU A 46 -3.66 13.95 -2.37
C GLU A 46 -3.51 12.77 -3.34
N GLY A 47 -4.59 12.04 -3.58
CA GLY A 47 -4.57 10.90 -4.48
C GLY A 47 -3.99 9.62 -3.88
N VAL A 48 -3.65 9.64 -2.60
CA VAL A 48 -3.16 8.46 -1.88
C VAL A 48 -4.31 7.80 -1.16
N SER A 49 -4.32 6.46 -1.16
CA SER A 49 -5.31 5.67 -0.43
C SER A 49 -4.62 4.62 0.42
N GLU A 50 -5.31 4.15 1.45
CA GLU A 50 -4.82 3.04 2.26
C GLU A 50 -5.64 1.80 1.97
N LEU A 51 -4.95 0.70 1.70
CA LEU A 51 -5.51 -0.62 1.54
C LEU A 51 -5.47 -1.27 2.92
N ARG A 52 -6.62 -1.58 3.49
CA ARG A 52 -6.71 -2.08 4.86
C ARG A 52 -6.82 -3.59 4.90
N ILE A 53 -5.96 -4.21 5.70
CA ILE A 53 -5.91 -5.67 5.85
C ILE A 53 -6.24 -5.99 7.31
N PHE A 54 -7.43 -6.57 7.53
CA PHE A 54 -7.90 -6.94 8.87
C PHE A 54 -7.28 -8.25 9.31
N TYR A 55 -6.06 -8.16 9.80
CA TYR A 55 -5.32 -9.30 10.31
C TYR A 55 -4.26 -8.79 11.28
N GLY A 56 -4.10 -9.47 12.42
CA GLY A 56 -3.09 -9.12 13.40
C GLY A 56 -3.23 -7.69 13.89
N PRO A 57 -2.17 -6.88 13.84
CA PRO A 57 -2.20 -5.50 14.32
C PRO A 57 -2.93 -4.52 13.40
N GLY A 58 -3.55 -5.00 12.32
CA GLY A 58 -4.26 -4.16 11.36
C GLY A 58 -3.30 -3.51 10.37
N TYR A 59 -2.86 -4.29 9.39
CA TYR A 59 -1.92 -3.79 8.39
C TYR A 59 -2.57 -2.86 7.39
N ARG A 60 -1.77 -1.91 6.88
CA ARG A 60 -2.20 -0.97 5.86
C ARG A 60 -1.11 -0.80 4.81
N VAL A 61 -1.51 -0.83 3.55
CA VAL A 61 -0.60 -0.56 2.42
C VAL A 61 -1.07 0.72 1.76
N TYR A 62 -0.20 1.70 1.63
CA TYR A 62 -0.52 3.00 1.05
C TYR A 62 -0.11 3.00 -0.42
N PHE A 63 -1.02 3.43 -1.27
CA PHE A 63 -0.80 3.41 -2.71
C PHE A 63 -1.40 4.63 -3.39
N THR A 64 -0.96 4.87 -4.61
CA THR A 64 -1.55 5.89 -5.46
C THR A 64 -1.75 5.30 -6.86
N LYS A 65 -2.82 5.72 -7.55
CA LYS A 65 -3.04 5.36 -8.95
C LYS A 65 -2.43 6.47 -9.80
N GLN A 66 -1.35 6.15 -10.50
CA GLN A 66 -0.68 7.13 -11.35
C GLN A 66 -1.42 7.34 -12.66
N SER A 67 -2.17 6.33 -13.09
CA SER A 67 -3.05 6.39 -14.26
C SER A 67 -4.14 5.35 -14.08
N SER A 68 -5.03 5.21 -15.05
CA SER A 68 -6.08 4.19 -15.00
C SER A 68 -5.52 2.76 -15.00
N ALA A 69 -4.26 2.58 -15.40
CA ALA A 69 -3.63 1.27 -15.54
C ALA A 69 -2.46 1.03 -14.59
N VAL A 70 -2.01 2.05 -13.84
CA VAL A 70 -0.78 1.96 -13.04
C VAL A 70 -1.05 2.31 -11.59
N VAL A 71 -0.64 1.40 -10.69
CA VAL A 71 -0.71 1.59 -9.23
C VAL A 71 0.70 1.52 -8.67
N ILE A 72 1.03 2.41 -7.75
CA ILE A 72 2.32 2.42 -7.07
C ILE A 72 2.10 2.21 -5.59
N LEU A 73 2.69 1.14 -5.04
CA LEU A 73 2.69 0.87 -3.61
C LEU A 73 3.79 1.71 -2.97
N LEU A 74 3.40 2.64 -2.11
CA LEU A 74 4.30 3.67 -1.57
C LEU A 74 5.02 3.22 -0.31
N THR A 75 4.27 2.82 0.70
CA THR A 75 4.78 2.35 1.97
C THR A 75 3.69 1.56 2.68
N ALA A 76 4.01 1.02 3.82
CA ALA A 76 3.05 0.22 4.58
C ALA A 76 3.41 0.25 6.06
N GLY A 77 2.48 -0.20 6.89
CA GLY A 77 2.66 -0.29 8.31
C GLY A 77 1.45 -0.94 8.94
N ASP A 78 1.27 -0.74 10.24
CA ASP A 78 0.09 -1.24 10.93
C ASP A 78 -0.66 -0.07 11.59
N LYS A 79 -1.71 -0.40 12.33
CA LYS A 79 -2.55 0.62 12.96
C LYS A 79 -1.76 1.51 13.93
N SER A 80 -0.73 0.99 14.59
CA SER A 80 0.02 1.74 15.59
C SER A 80 0.87 2.87 14.99
N SER A 81 1.24 2.76 13.71
CA SER A 81 2.06 3.75 13.03
C SER A 81 1.31 4.52 11.93
N GLN A 82 -0.02 4.43 11.93
CA GLN A 82 -0.85 4.94 10.84
C GLN A 82 -0.59 6.41 10.49
N ALA A 83 -0.60 7.29 11.49
CA ALA A 83 -0.44 8.73 11.23
C ALA A 83 0.93 9.04 10.59
N LYS A 84 1.98 8.43 11.10
CA LYS A 84 3.34 8.57 10.57
C LYS A 84 3.44 8.01 9.16
N ASP A 85 2.82 6.85 8.92
CA ASP A 85 2.87 6.18 7.62
C ASP A 85 2.10 6.95 6.56
N ILE A 86 0.97 7.54 6.90
CA ILE A 86 0.21 8.41 5.98
C ILE A 86 1.08 9.59 5.55
N LYS A 87 1.74 10.24 6.50
CA LYS A 87 2.62 11.37 6.21
C LYS A 87 3.74 10.95 5.26
N LYS A 88 4.34 9.80 5.50
CA LYS A 88 5.40 9.27 4.64
C LYS A 88 4.88 8.95 3.24
N ALA A 89 3.69 8.36 3.16
CA ALA A 89 3.07 8.02 1.87
C ALA A 89 2.83 9.27 1.03
N LEU A 90 2.33 10.34 1.67
CA LEU A 90 2.10 11.60 0.96
C LEU A 90 3.40 12.21 0.44
N GLU A 91 4.47 12.15 1.23
CA GLU A 91 5.79 12.62 0.80
C GLU A 91 6.30 11.83 -0.41
N LEU A 92 6.18 10.50 -0.36
CA LEU A 92 6.63 9.65 -1.46
C LEU A 92 5.83 9.91 -2.73
N ALA A 93 4.51 10.10 -2.59
CA ALA A 93 3.65 10.40 -3.74
C ALA A 93 4.05 11.72 -4.41
N ARG A 94 4.37 12.73 -3.63
CA ARG A 94 4.82 14.03 -4.16
C ARG A 94 6.12 13.90 -4.96
N GLN A 95 7.02 13.02 -4.53
CA GLN A 95 8.28 12.78 -5.23
C GLN A 95 8.07 12.11 -6.59
N LEU A 96 6.95 11.44 -6.79
CA LEU A 96 6.64 10.78 -8.06
C LEU A 96 6.04 11.74 -9.09
N GLU A 97 5.66 12.93 -8.70
CA GLU A 97 4.98 13.90 -9.56
C GLU A 97 5.94 14.83 -10.31
N ILE A 98 7.13 14.44 -10.55
CA ILE A 98 8.13 15.26 -11.24
C ILE A 98 7.91 15.29 -12.75
#